data_84aeb597b3012c08650b31bcf07689f6
#
_entry.id   84aeb597b3012c08650b31bcf07689f6
#
_cell.length_a   1.000
_cell.length_b   1.000
_cell.length_c   1.000
_cell.angle_alpha   90.00
_cell.angle_beta   90.00
_cell.angle_gamma   90.00
#
_symmetry.space_group_name_H-M   'P 1'
#
loop_
_entity.id
_entity.type
_entity.pdbx_description
1 polymer ?
#
loop_
_entity_poly.entity_id
_entity_poly.type
_entity_poly.pdbx_seq_one_letter_code
_entity_poly.pdbx_strand_id
1 'polypeptide(L)'
;MNSAYFLGANSKDGFYSLYGGFCCAPGDYLTVIKGGPGTGKSGFMRKIGRAAEARGLDAEYILCSGDPDSLDGVYIPALHRGWVDGTAPHVIEPRRFGIDGDYVNLGSFYRFGLTAEHHNYVNQLYDRYRSEYAAAYGYLGACEKLRGAYIPRLFGAEECSSLRRRLRNILKRCRPRDGAAEAGAIHCRERFLHALSCKGELYLSGEAVKLCKLIYQLDDGLGGADAALKIAAEEAEAMGAAVIICRCPAAPERYDAVLIPGWSAGFVSDGYGIPGARHIR
;
A
#
# COMPACT_ATOMS: atom_id res chain seq x y z
N MET A 1 -12.40 -11.84 4.61
CA MET A 1 -12.87 -10.72 3.75
C MET A 1 -11.73 -10.36 2.81
N ASN A 2 -11.96 -10.47 1.50
CA ASN A 2 -10.96 -10.13 0.49
C ASN A 2 -10.59 -8.66 0.56
N SER A 3 -9.29 -8.35 0.48
CA SER A 3 -8.76 -6.99 0.49
C SER A 3 -7.78 -6.76 -0.67
N ALA A 4 -7.62 -5.51 -1.07
CA ALA A 4 -6.66 -5.10 -2.07
C ALA A 4 -5.90 -3.85 -1.60
N TYR A 5 -4.59 -3.81 -1.85
CA TYR A 5 -3.74 -2.68 -1.49
C TYR A 5 -2.44 -2.74 -2.30
N PHE A 6 -1.61 -1.70 -2.18
CA PHE A 6 -0.29 -1.68 -2.80
C PHE A 6 0.79 -1.79 -1.73
N LEU A 7 1.92 -2.40 -2.09
CA LEU A 7 3.15 -2.45 -1.28
C LEU A 7 4.33 -1.78 -1.97
N GLY A 8 4.15 -1.38 -3.23
CA GLY A 8 5.07 -0.54 -3.97
C GLY A 8 4.47 0.83 -4.24
N ALA A 9 5.29 1.85 -4.38
CA ALA A 9 4.87 3.19 -4.78
C ALA A 9 5.90 3.87 -5.67
N ASN A 10 5.41 4.66 -6.62
CA ASN A 10 6.22 5.63 -7.36
C ASN A 10 6.33 6.90 -6.51
N SER A 11 7.53 7.23 -6.05
CA SER A 11 7.76 8.32 -5.11
C SER A 11 8.75 9.36 -5.63
N LYS A 12 8.87 10.46 -4.88
CA LYS A 12 9.88 11.51 -5.13
C LYS A 12 11.33 10.99 -5.16
N ASP A 13 11.61 9.88 -4.50
CA ASP A 13 12.95 9.29 -4.39
C ASP A 13 13.10 8.02 -5.25
N GLY A 14 12.15 7.77 -6.16
CA GLY A 14 12.10 6.57 -6.98
C GLY A 14 11.06 5.56 -6.50
N PHE A 15 11.25 4.31 -6.86
CA PHE A 15 10.38 3.23 -6.40
C PHE A 15 10.58 2.96 -4.90
N TYR A 16 9.50 3.07 -4.13
CA TYR A 16 9.50 2.78 -2.69
C TYR A 16 8.81 1.45 -2.41
N SER A 17 9.38 0.63 -1.52
CA SER A 17 8.94 -0.75 -1.26
C SER A 17 8.58 -0.98 0.21
N LEU A 18 7.38 -1.50 0.46
CA LEU A 18 6.91 -2.02 1.74
C LEU A 18 6.86 -3.56 1.78
N TYR A 19 7.40 -4.23 0.77
CA TYR A 19 7.37 -5.70 0.66
C TYR A 19 8.11 -6.42 1.79
N GLY A 20 8.97 -5.72 2.55
CA GLY A 20 9.62 -6.29 3.73
C GLY A 20 8.66 -6.79 4.81
N GLY A 21 7.42 -6.27 4.83
CA GLY A 21 6.34 -6.70 5.71
C GLY A 21 5.41 -7.77 5.12
N PHE A 22 5.59 -8.15 3.85
CA PHE A 22 4.73 -9.10 3.17
C PHE A 22 5.10 -10.54 3.50
N CYS A 23 4.10 -11.36 3.86
CA CYS A 23 4.26 -12.79 4.10
C CYS A 23 5.45 -13.09 5.05
N CYS A 24 5.45 -12.45 6.23
CA CYS A 24 6.58 -12.50 7.17
C CYS A 24 6.17 -12.92 8.58
N ALA A 25 4.92 -13.32 8.82
CA ALA A 25 4.49 -13.86 10.10
C ALA A 25 5.10 -15.23 10.37
N PRO A 26 5.20 -15.66 11.64
CA PRO A 26 5.62 -17.02 11.97
C PRO A 26 4.76 -18.04 11.25
N GLY A 27 5.39 -18.98 10.54
CA GLY A 27 4.70 -20.02 9.76
C GLY A 27 4.36 -19.63 8.32
N ASP A 28 4.59 -18.38 7.93
CA ASP A 28 4.40 -17.98 6.53
C ASP A 28 5.43 -18.63 5.61
N TYR A 29 4.99 -18.88 4.37
CA TYR A 29 5.83 -19.39 3.31
C TYR A 29 5.63 -18.56 2.04
N LEU A 30 6.71 -18.00 1.51
CA LEU A 30 6.71 -17.09 0.39
C LEU A 30 7.23 -17.76 -0.89
N THR A 31 6.40 -17.85 -1.92
CA THR A 31 6.83 -18.25 -3.25
C THR A 31 7.12 -17.01 -4.10
N VAL A 32 8.36 -16.81 -4.48
CA VAL A 32 8.80 -15.70 -5.34
C VAL A 32 8.72 -16.12 -6.80
N ILE A 33 7.93 -15.41 -7.59
CA ILE A 33 7.72 -15.69 -9.00
C ILE A 33 8.70 -14.87 -9.82
N LYS A 34 9.56 -15.55 -10.57
CA LYS A 34 10.52 -14.94 -11.51
C LYS A 34 10.01 -15.08 -12.96
N GLY A 35 10.30 -14.07 -13.76
CA GLY A 35 9.94 -14.04 -15.18
C GLY A 35 9.77 -12.60 -15.66
N GLY A 36 10.11 -12.34 -16.92
CA GLY A 36 10.00 -11.02 -17.52
C GLY A 36 8.55 -10.55 -17.73
N PRO A 37 8.36 -9.35 -18.29
CA PRO A 37 7.04 -8.86 -18.68
C PRO A 37 6.32 -9.85 -19.61
N GLY A 38 5.00 -10.00 -19.45
CA GLY A 38 4.19 -10.88 -20.31
C GLY A 38 4.25 -12.38 -20.01
N THR A 39 5.04 -12.86 -19.02
CA THR A 39 5.11 -14.30 -18.66
C THR A 39 3.89 -14.83 -17.93
N GLY A 40 2.90 -13.97 -17.63
CA GLY A 40 1.66 -14.40 -16.99
C GLY A 40 1.69 -14.43 -15.46
N LYS A 41 2.69 -13.82 -14.80
CA LYS A 41 2.81 -13.75 -13.32
C LYS A 41 1.54 -13.28 -12.64
N SER A 42 1.02 -12.11 -13.04
CA SER A 42 -0.23 -11.54 -12.49
C SER A 42 -1.43 -12.47 -12.71
N GLY A 43 -1.56 -13.07 -13.92
CA GLY A 43 -2.60 -14.03 -14.23
C GLY A 43 -2.53 -15.31 -13.38
N PHE A 44 -1.31 -15.78 -13.09
CA PHE A 44 -1.07 -16.93 -12.21
C PHE A 44 -1.50 -16.62 -10.78
N MET A 45 -1.07 -15.50 -10.20
CA MET A 45 -1.46 -15.06 -8.86
C MET A 45 -2.97 -14.84 -8.74
N ARG A 46 -3.60 -14.26 -9.78
CA ARG A 46 -5.06 -14.09 -9.81
C ARG A 46 -5.82 -15.42 -9.79
N LYS A 47 -5.31 -16.45 -10.47
CA LYS A 47 -5.89 -17.81 -10.42
C LYS A 47 -5.78 -18.42 -9.03
N ILE A 48 -4.66 -18.21 -8.32
CA ILE A 48 -4.48 -18.67 -6.94
C ILE A 48 -5.50 -18.02 -6.01
N GLY A 49 -5.60 -16.68 -6.05
CA GLY A 49 -6.58 -15.95 -5.23
C GLY A 49 -8.01 -16.44 -5.46
N ARG A 50 -8.44 -16.52 -6.72
CA ARG A 50 -9.77 -17.03 -7.08
C ARG A 50 -10.01 -18.48 -6.63
N ALA A 51 -8.98 -19.33 -6.70
CA ALA A 51 -9.09 -20.71 -6.25
C ALA A 51 -9.23 -20.81 -4.72
N ALA A 52 -8.65 -19.89 -3.96
CA ALA A 52 -8.83 -19.77 -2.51
C ALA A 52 -10.25 -19.27 -2.20
N GLU A 53 -10.70 -18.21 -2.86
CA GLU A 53 -12.05 -17.66 -2.71
C GLU A 53 -13.14 -18.71 -2.99
N ALA A 54 -12.97 -19.50 -4.04
CA ALA A 54 -13.90 -20.59 -4.39
C ALA A 54 -13.98 -21.69 -3.28
N ARG A 55 -13.02 -21.71 -2.37
CA ARG A 55 -12.99 -22.59 -1.19
C ARG A 55 -13.40 -21.88 0.10
N GLY A 56 -13.92 -20.65 0.01
CA GLY A 56 -14.33 -19.85 1.16
C GLY A 56 -13.18 -19.25 1.96
N LEU A 57 -11.96 -19.22 1.40
CA LEU A 57 -10.81 -18.60 2.04
C LEU A 57 -10.68 -17.15 1.60
N ASP A 58 -10.23 -16.30 2.52
CA ASP A 58 -9.93 -14.90 2.22
C ASP A 58 -8.60 -14.78 1.45
N ALA A 59 -8.55 -13.83 0.53
CA ALA A 59 -7.36 -13.49 -0.23
C ALA A 59 -7.03 -12.00 -0.10
N GLU A 60 -5.76 -11.70 0.08
CA GLU A 60 -5.22 -10.33 0.01
C GLU A 60 -4.49 -10.16 -1.31
N TYR A 61 -4.92 -9.19 -2.11
CA TYR A 61 -4.35 -8.89 -3.41
C TYR A 61 -3.44 -7.67 -3.34
N ILE A 62 -2.20 -7.84 -3.71
CA ILE A 62 -1.24 -6.75 -3.81
C ILE A 62 -1.24 -6.28 -5.27
N LEU A 63 -1.76 -5.07 -5.48
CA LEU A 63 -1.85 -4.46 -6.80
C LEU A 63 -0.49 -3.89 -7.22
N CYS A 64 -0.22 -3.89 -8.52
CA CYS A 64 0.95 -3.23 -9.07
C CYS A 64 0.75 -1.70 -9.06
N SER A 65 1.68 -0.96 -8.47
CA SER A 65 1.60 0.50 -8.42
C SER A 65 1.86 1.18 -9.78
N GLY A 66 2.50 0.48 -10.69
CA GLY A 66 2.69 0.96 -12.07
C GLY A 66 1.49 0.70 -12.97
N ASP A 67 0.87 -0.48 -12.84
CA ASP A 67 -0.32 -0.92 -13.59
C ASP A 67 -1.32 -1.60 -12.66
N PRO A 68 -2.32 -0.87 -12.12
CA PRO A 68 -3.26 -1.40 -11.14
C PRO A 68 -4.16 -2.54 -11.61
N ASP A 69 -4.21 -2.83 -12.90
CA ASP A 69 -4.89 -4.03 -13.41
C ASP A 69 -4.06 -5.30 -13.21
N SER A 70 -2.78 -5.15 -12.94
CA SER A 70 -1.85 -6.23 -12.65
C SER A 70 -1.71 -6.47 -11.15
N LEU A 71 -1.30 -7.70 -10.79
CA LEU A 71 -0.96 -8.08 -9.41
C LEU A 71 0.55 -8.23 -9.29
N ASP A 72 1.08 -7.69 -8.20
CA ASP A 72 2.44 -7.92 -7.75
C ASP A 72 2.51 -8.99 -6.65
N GLY A 73 1.37 -9.32 -6.02
CA GLY A 73 1.29 -10.39 -5.03
C GLY A 73 -0.11 -10.87 -4.74
N VAL A 74 -0.20 -12.02 -4.09
CA VAL A 74 -1.40 -12.55 -3.44
C VAL A 74 -1.01 -13.29 -2.17
N TYR A 75 -1.75 -13.08 -1.10
CA TYR A 75 -1.56 -13.77 0.17
C TYR A 75 -2.86 -14.41 0.63
N ILE A 76 -2.77 -15.65 1.12
CA ILE A 76 -3.90 -16.41 1.65
C ILE A 76 -3.66 -16.62 3.16
N PRO A 77 -4.24 -15.79 4.02
CA PRO A 77 -3.96 -15.79 5.46
C PRO A 77 -4.17 -17.16 6.12
N ALA A 78 -5.28 -17.82 5.82
CA ALA A 78 -5.63 -19.11 6.40
C ALA A 78 -4.65 -20.24 6.04
N LEU A 79 -3.86 -20.07 4.98
CA LEU A 79 -2.86 -21.05 4.54
C LEU A 79 -1.44 -20.64 4.94
N HIS A 80 -1.24 -19.42 5.43
CA HIS A 80 0.09 -18.85 5.65
C HIS A 80 0.95 -18.90 4.38
N ARG A 81 0.37 -18.57 3.21
CA ARG A 81 1.03 -18.67 1.91
C ARG A 81 0.92 -17.37 1.13
N GLY A 82 2.09 -16.89 0.68
CA GLY A 82 2.20 -15.74 -0.19
C GLY A 82 2.88 -16.07 -1.51
N TRP A 83 2.44 -15.42 -2.57
CA TRP A 83 3.08 -15.42 -3.89
C TRP A 83 3.34 -13.98 -4.28
N VAL A 84 4.55 -13.70 -4.76
CA VAL A 84 4.96 -12.33 -5.08
C VAL A 84 5.78 -12.28 -6.36
N ASP A 85 5.61 -11.22 -7.14
CA ASP A 85 6.49 -10.91 -8.26
C ASP A 85 7.86 -10.51 -7.74
N GLY A 86 8.89 -11.29 -8.05
CA GLY A 86 10.28 -11.03 -7.66
C GLY A 86 11.12 -10.41 -8.77
N THR A 87 10.49 -9.78 -9.77
CA THR A 87 11.22 -9.08 -10.84
C THR A 87 11.36 -7.58 -10.53
N ALA A 88 12.37 -6.95 -11.08
CA ALA A 88 12.59 -5.52 -10.89
C ALA A 88 11.33 -4.71 -11.25
N PRO A 89 11.01 -3.64 -10.47
CA PRO A 89 11.79 -3.04 -9.39
C PRO A 89 11.66 -3.77 -8.03
N HIS A 90 10.83 -4.82 -7.91
CA HIS A 90 10.60 -5.60 -6.69
C HIS A 90 11.61 -6.75 -6.57
N VAL A 91 12.84 -6.47 -6.20
CA VAL A 91 13.80 -7.55 -5.95
C VAL A 91 13.52 -8.14 -4.57
N ILE A 92 12.71 -9.20 -4.54
CA ILE A 92 12.31 -9.90 -3.31
C ILE A 92 12.93 -11.28 -3.34
N GLU A 93 13.43 -11.71 -2.20
CA GLU A 93 14.04 -13.02 -1.98
C GLU A 93 13.43 -13.68 -0.74
N PRO A 94 13.25 -15.01 -0.71
CA PRO A 94 12.88 -15.73 0.50
C PRO A 94 13.93 -15.52 1.59
N ARG A 95 13.52 -15.36 2.84
CA ARG A 95 14.46 -15.20 3.96
C ARG A 95 15.39 -16.40 4.12
N ARG A 96 14.85 -17.61 3.99
CA ARG A 96 15.59 -18.87 4.06
C ARG A 96 15.03 -19.80 3.00
N PHE A 97 15.73 -19.86 1.87
CA PHE A 97 15.35 -20.69 0.74
C PHE A 97 15.12 -22.15 1.17
N GLY A 98 14.02 -22.74 0.73
CA GLY A 98 13.63 -24.11 1.05
C GLY A 98 13.04 -24.32 2.45
N ILE A 99 13.04 -23.30 3.32
CA ILE A 99 12.46 -23.36 4.69
C ILE A 99 11.18 -22.53 4.75
N ASP A 100 11.27 -21.24 4.47
CA ASP A 100 10.14 -20.28 4.51
C ASP A 100 9.83 -19.66 3.13
N GLY A 101 10.40 -20.21 2.06
CA GLY A 101 10.08 -19.82 0.71
C GLY A 101 10.88 -20.53 -0.37
N ASP A 102 10.44 -20.35 -1.60
CA ASP A 102 11.00 -20.94 -2.82
C ASP A 102 10.82 -20.00 -4.03
N TYR A 103 11.21 -20.48 -5.20
CA TYR A 103 11.05 -19.79 -6.48
C TYR A 103 10.21 -20.58 -7.47
N VAL A 104 9.39 -19.85 -8.23
CA VAL A 104 8.75 -20.33 -9.46
C VAL A 104 9.27 -19.50 -10.63
N ASN A 105 9.96 -20.12 -11.57
CA ASN A 105 10.51 -19.43 -12.74
C ASN A 105 9.59 -19.59 -13.95
N LEU A 106 8.71 -18.63 -14.20
CA LEU A 106 7.89 -18.59 -15.41
C LEU A 106 8.68 -18.17 -16.65
N GLY A 107 9.87 -17.58 -16.47
CA GLY A 107 10.77 -17.24 -17.58
C GLY A 107 11.31 -18.45 -18.35
N SER A 108 11.32 -19.64 -17.73
CA SER A 108 11.72 -20.88 -18.41
C SER A 108 10.82 -21.27 -19.59
N PHE A 109 9.61 -20.69 -19.68
CA PHE A 109 8.67 -20.93 -20.78
C PHE A 109 8.81 -19.92 -21.93
N TYR A 110 9.76 -18.99 -21.88
CA TYR A 110 10.02 -18.07 -22.98
C TYR A 110 10.60 -18.79 -24.20
N ARG A 111 10.17 -18.34 -25.38
CA ARG A 111 10.79 -18.71 -26.65
C ARG A 111 11.92 -17.74 -26.97
N PHE A 112 13.12 -18.02 -26.46
CA PHE A 112 14.29 -17.13 -26.59
C PHE A 112 14.62 -16.70 -28.03
N GLY A 113 14.38 -17.55 -29.04
CA GLY A 113 14.62 -17.20 -30.44
C GLY A 113 13.80 -15.99 -30.92
N LEU A 114 12.53 -15.87 -30.49
CA LEU A 114 11.68 -14.75 -30.89
C LEU A 114 12.08 -13.43 -30.24
N THR A 115 12.67 -13.47 -29.04
CA THR A 115 13.12 -12.25 -28.34
C THR A 115 14.44 -11.73 -28.92
N ALA A 116 15.29 -12.57 -29.46
CA ALA A 116 16.56 -12.18 -30.07
C ALA A 116 16.39 -11.31 -31.34
N GLU A 117 15.37 -11.59 -32.16
CA GLU A 117 15.03 -10.80 -33.35
C GLU A 117 14.65 -9.35 -33.05
N HIS A 118 14.09 -9.10 -31.88
CA HIS A 118 13.61 -7.77 -31.46
C HIS A 118 14.51 -7.09 -30.44
N HIS A 119 15.72 -7.60 -30.22
CA HIS A 119 16.62 -7.14 -29.15
C HIS A 119 16.82 -5.62 -29.12
N ASN A 120 17.13 -5.00 -30.25
CA ASN A 120 17.37 -3.56 -30.33
C ASN A 120 16.10 -2.76 -30.01
N TYR A 121 14.96 -3.19 -30.50
CA TYR A 121 13.69 -2.53 -30.25
C TYR A 121 13.29 -2.62 -28.77
N VAL A 122 13.46 -3.79 -28.18
CA VAL A 122 13.19 -4.00 -26.75
C VAL A 122 14.10 -3.11 -25.90
N ASN A 123 15.40 -3.01 -26.22
CA ASN A 123 16.32 -2.14 -25.49
C ASN A 123 15.89 -0.67 -25.56
N GLN A 124 15.52 -0.18 -26.76
CA GLN A 124 15.02 1.19 -26.93
C GLN A 124 13.76 1.46 -26.07
N LEU A 125 12.85 0.49 -25.98
CA LEU A 125 11.67 0.61 -25.12
C LEU A 125 12.05 0.65 -23.64
N TYR A 126 13.01 -0.15 -23.20
CA TYR A 126 13.53 -0.12 -21.82
C TYR A 126 14.18 1.21 -21.48
N ASP A 127 14.99 1.76 -22.36
CA ASP A 127 15.66 3.05 -22.16
C ASP A 127 14.64 4.19 -22.07
N ARG A 128 13.65 4.18 -22.96
CA ARG A 128 12.55 5.15 -22.92
C ARG A 128 11.73 5.00 -21.62
N TYR A 129 11.36 3.79 -21.25
CA TYR A 129 10.64 3.52 -20.01
C TYR A 129 11.39 4.08 -18.79
N ARG A 130 12.69 3.83 -18.66
CA ARG A 130 13.52 4.38 -17.58
C ARG A 130 13.57 5.89 -17.57
N SER A 131 13.70 6.51 -18.75
CA SER A 131 13.71 7.96 -18.89
C SER A 131 12.40 8.62 -18.44
N GLU A 132 11.26 8.04 -18.82
CA GLU A 132 9.94 8.57 -18.42
C GLU A 132 9.73 8.44 -16.90
N TYR A 133 10.14 7.33 -16.29
CA TYR A 133 10.08 7.20 -14.82
C TYR A 133 11.01 8.17 -14.10
N ALA A 134 12.23 8.37 -14.60
CA ALA A 134 13.16 9.35 -14.03
C ALA A 134 12.59 10.78 -14.08
N ALA A 135 11.94 11.14 -15.18
CA ALA A 135 11.25 12.44 -15.31
C ALA A 135 10.08 12.55 -14.32
N ALA A 136 9.25 11.50 -14.20
CA ALA A 136 8.12 11.47 -13.26
C ALA A 136 8.60 11.65 -11.80
N TYR A 137 9.65 10.95 -11.39
CA TYR A 137 10.24 11.09 -10.05
C TYR A 137 10.80 12.50 -9.83
N GLY A 138 11.39 13.11 -10.86
CA GLY A 138 11.86 14.50 -10.83
C GLY A 138 10.72 15.51 -10.57
N TYR A 139 9.59 15.32 -11.24
CA TYR A 139 8.40 16.16 -11.00
C TYR A 139 7.84 15.96 -9.58
N LEU A 140 7.72 14.73 -9.11
CA LEU A 140 7.29 14.47 -7.74
C LEU A 140 8.22 15.12 -6.72
N GLY A 141 9.54 15.03 -6.94
CA GLY A 141 10.53 15.67 -6.08
C GLY A 141 10.41 17.21 -6.06
N ALA A 142 10.13 17.83 -7.21
CA ALA A 142 9.90 19.27 -7.27
C ALA A 142 8.63 19.69 -6.52
N CYS A 143 7.53 18.95 -6.68
CA CYS A 143 6.28 19.18 -5.94
C CYS A 143 6.48 19.10 -4.43
N GLU A 144 7.20 18.08 -3.94
CA GLU A 144 7.45 17.90 -2.52
C GLU A 144 8.38 18.99 -1.93
N LYS A 145 9.35 19.48 -2.68
CA LYS A 145 10.15 20.64 -2.27
C LYS A 145 9.30 21.89 -2.07
N LEU A 146 8.38 22.16 -3.01
CA LEU A 146 7.45 23.28 -2.88
C LEU A 146 6.57 23.12 -1.65
N ARG A 147 5.97 21.92 -1.45
CA ARG A 147 5.14 21.61 -0.29
C ARG A 147 5.90 21.77 1.02
N GLY A 148 7.11 21.24 1.13
CA GLY A 148 7.96 21.34 2.30
C GLY A 148 8.34 22.77 2.71
N ALA A 149 8.32 23.71 1.79
CA ALA A 149 8.56 25.12 2.10
C ALA A 149 7.38 25.82 2.78
N TYR A 150 6.16 25.31 2.61
CA TYR A 150 4.94 25.93 3.14
C TYR A 150 4.49 25.36 4.48
N ILE A 151 4.44 24.05 4.60
CA ILE A 151 3.76 23.34 5.72
C ILE A 151 4.32 23.68 7.09
N PRO A 152 5.66 23.71 7.33
CA PRO A 152 6.20 24.03 8.64
C PRO A 152 5.83 25.43 9.15
N ARG A 153 5.40 26.31 8.27
CA ARG A 153 4.98 27.67 8.62
C ARG A 153 3.51 27.77 9.06
N LEU A 154 2.71 26.73 8.75
CA LEU A 154 1.28 26.70 9.00
C LEU A 154 0.89 25.95 10.26
N PHE A 155 1.76 25.06 10.74
CA PHE A 155 1.49 24.20 11.91
C PHE A 155 2.56 24.39 12.98
N GLY A 156 2.28 25.24 13.97
CA GLY A 156 3.09 25.41 15.14
C GLY A 156 2.73 24.42 16.27
N ALA A 157 3.44 24.54 17.41
CA ALA A 157 3.23 23.66 18.56
C ALA A 157 1.83 23.79 19.18
N GLU A 158 1.24 24.99 19.12
CA GLU A 158 -0.08 25.28 19.69
C GLU A 158 -1.18 24.64 18.85
N GLU A 159 -1.11 24.76 17.51
CA GLU A 159 -2.02 24.11 16.58
C GLU A 159 -1.96 22.60 16.72
N CYS A 160 -0.77 22.02 16.77
CA CYS A 160 -0.57 20.59 16.99
C CYS A 160 -1.18 20.12 18.33
N SER A 161 -1.05 20.90 19.40
CA SER A 161 -1.61 20.56 20.72
C SER A 161 -3.13 20.60 20.73
N SER A 162 -3.73 21.58 20.06
CA SER A 162 -5.17 21.71 19.88
C SER A 162 -5.73 20.55 19.05
N LEU A 163 -5.06 20.23 17.93
CA LEU A 163 -5.40 19.13 17.04
C LEU A 163 -5.32 17.77 17.77
N ARG A 164 -4.26 17.54 18.54
CA ARG A 164 -4.08 16.33 19.38
C ARG A 164 -5.25 16.15 20.35
N ARG A 165 -5.65 17.19 21.05
CA ARG A 165 -6.79 17.16 21.99
C ARG A 165 -8.10 16.82 21.25
N ARG A 166 -8.33 17.39 20.07
CA ARG A 166 -9.53 17.14 19.25
C ARG A 166 -9.56 15.69 18.77
N LEU A 167 -8.45 15.19 18.19
CA LEU A 167 -8.36 13.81 17.69
C LEU A 167 -8.49 12.78 18.81
N ARG A 168 -7.86 13.02 19.97
CA ARG A 168 -8.02 12.18 21.17
C ARG A 168 -9.48 12.07 21.61
N ASN A 169 -10.24 13.15 21.56
CA ASN A 169 -11.66 13.13 21.91
C ASN A 169 -12.50 12.37 20.88
N ILE A 170 -12.15 12.43 19.60
CA ILE A 170 -12.79 11.62 18.55
C ILE A 170 -12.49 10.14 18.79
N LEU A 171 -11.23 9.77 18.97
CA LEU A 171 -10.78 8.40 19.19
C LEU A 171 -11.43 7.77 20.44
N LYS A 172 -11.58 8.52 21.54
CA LYS A 172 -12.29 8.06 22.74
C LYS A 172 -13.75 7.65 22.45
N ARG A 173 -14.41 8.31 21.50
CA ARG A 173 -15.79 7.98 21.09
C ARG A 173 -15.85 6.78 20.15
N CYS A 174 -14.77 6.52 19.40
CA CYS A 174 -14.65 5.39 18.49
C CYS A 174 -14.25 4.10 19.21
N ARG A 175 -13.58 4.22 20.36
CA ARG A 175 -13.09 3.07 21.14
C ARG A 175 -14.27 2.20 21.62
N PRO A 176 -14.25 0.88 21.35
CA PRO A 176 -15.26 -0.05 21.87
C PRO A 176 -15.33 -0.02 23.41
N ARG A 177 -16.55 -0.09 23.96
CA ARG A 177 -16.76 -0.07 25.42
C ARG A 177 -16.30 -1.36 26.10
N ASP A 178 -16.35 -2.48 25.38
CA ASP A 178 -16.13 -3.82 25.92
C ASP A 178 -14.66 -4.29 25.79
N GLY A 179 -13.75 -3.39 25.54
CA GLY A 179 -12.29 -3.62 25.64
C GLY A 179 -11.67 -4.57 24.63
N ALA A 180 -12.44 -5.25 23.82
CA ALA A 180 -11.95 -6.29 22.95
C ALA A 180 -12.61 -6.32 21.58
N ALA A 181 -12.21 -5.42 20.71
CA ALA A 181 -12.18 -5.81 19.33
C ALA A 181 -10.73 -6.21 19.03
N GLU A 182 -10.39 -7.46 19.20
CA GLU A 182 -9.19 -8.00 18.57
C GLU A 182 -9.30 -7.70 17.10
N ALA A 183 -8.50 -6.76 16.63
CA ALA A 183 -8.29 -6.62 15.18
C ALA A 183 -7.81 -8.00 14.74
N GLY A 184 -8.55 -8.65 13.88
CA GLY A 184 -8.07 -9.86 13.21
C GLY A 184 -6.63 -9.59 12.78
N ALA A 185 -5.77 -10.60 12.77
CA ALA A 185 -4.34 -10.42 12.54
C ALA A 185 -4.10 -9.49 11.34
N ILE A 186 -3.58 -8.29 11.63
CA ILE A 186 -3.23 -7.33 10.59
C ILE A 186 -1.91 -7.81 10.00
N HIS A 187 -1.95 -8.33 8.79
CA HIS A 187 -0.81 -8.91 8.11
C HIS A 187 0.23 -7.86 7.76
N CYS A 188 -0.17 -6.82 7.01
CA CYS A 188 0.68 -5.69 6.67
C CYS A 188 0.15 -4.46 7.38
N ARG A 189 0.85 -4.02 8.42
CA ARG A 189 0.51 -2.80 9.16
C ARG A 189 0.73 -1.54 8.32
N GLU A 190 1.73 -1.55 7.43
CA GLU A 190 2.02 -0.46 6.52
C GLU A 190 1.68 -0.87 5.09
N ARG A 191 0.96 0.00 4.39
CA ARG A 191 0.52 -0.22 3.01
C ARG A 191 0.25 1.10 2.29
N PHE A 192 -0.06 1.02 1.01
CA PHE A 192 -0.63 2.14 0.29
C PHE A 192 -2.07 1.77 -0.13
N LEU A 193 -3.00 2.69 0.05
CA LEU A 193 -4.35 2.65 -0.54
C LEU A 193 -4.52 3.70 -1.65
N HIS A 194 -3.44 4.36 -2.01
CA HIS A 194 -3.32 5.35 -3.06
C HIS A 194 -2.10 5.02 -3.91
N ALA A 195 -2.21 5.19 -5.23
CA ALA A 195 -1.11 4.96 -6.16
C ALA A 195 -1.06 6.04 -7.24
N LEU A 196 0.16 6.38 -7.66
CA LEU A 196 0.46 7.15 -8.86
C LEU A 196 0.88 6.17 -9.95
N SER A 197 0.01 5.94 -10.92
CA SER A 197 0.12 4.84 -11.88
C SER A 197 0.03 5.32 -13.33
N CYS A 198 0.18 4.40 -14.28
CA CYS A 198 -0.07 4.68 -15.71
C CYS A 198 -1.51 5.13 -16.02
N LYS A 199 -2.44 4.94 -15.09
CA LYS A 199 -3.84 5.38 -15.17
C LYS A 199 -4.09 6.71 -14.45
N GLY A 200 -3.04 7.37 -13.98
CA GLY A 200 -3.12 8.53 -13.13
C GLY A 200 -3.17 8.18 -11.65
N GLU A 201 -3.75 9.06 -10.89
CA GLU A 201 -3.93 8.93 -9.45
C GLU A 201 -5.12 8.02 -9.13
N LEU A 202 -4.91 7.02 -8.29
CA LEU A 202 -5.92 6.03 -7.92
C LEU A 202 -6.01 5.86 -6.41
N TYR A 203 -7.19 6.09 -5.84
CA TYR A 203 -7.50 5.84 -4.43
C TYR A 203 -8.38 4.60 -4.28
N LEU A 204 -7.97 3.67 -3.43
CA LEU A 204 -8.75 2.48 -3.08
C LEU A 204 -9.72 2.80 -1.91
N SER A 205 -10.56 3.81 -2.11
CA SER A 205 -11.49 4.31 -1.09
C SER A 205 -12.42 3.21 -0.56
N GLY A 206 -12.84 2.29 -1.44
CA GLY A 206 -13.65 1.14 -1.07
C GLY A 206 -12.99 0.19 -0.07
N GLU A 207 -11.66 0.07 -0.09
CA GLU A 207 -10.93 -0.77 0.87
C GLU A 207 -10.91 -0.13 2.27
N ALA A 208 -10.79 1.20 2.35
CA ALA A 208 -10.90 1.91 3.62
C ALA A 208 -12.30 1.73 4.24
N VAL A 209 -13.37 1.82 3.43
CA VAL A 209 -14.75 1.64 3.88
C VAL A 209 -15.06 0.19 4.28
N LYS A 210 -14.46 -0.80 3.62
CA LYS A 210 -14.57 -2.21 4.02
C LYS A 210 -14.00 -2.46 5.42
N LEU A 211 -12.86 -1.85 5.73
CA LEU A 211 -12.18 -2.02 7.01
C LEU A 211 -12.77 -1.18 8.13
N CYS A 212 -13.30 0.02 7.80
CA CYS A 212 -13.76 1.00 8.79
C CYS A 212 -15.09 1.59 8.34
N LYS A 213 -16.15 1.38 9.12
CA LYS A 213 -17.49 1.94 8.83
C LYS A 213 -17.59 3.43 9.12
N LEU A 214 -16.81 3.93 10.07
CA LEU A 214 -16.79 5.32 10.46
C LEU A 214 -15.51 5.98 9.93
N ILE A 215 -15.63 6.77 8.88
CA ILE A 215 -14.50 7.46 8.26
C ILE A 215 -14.55 8.95 8.60
N TYR A 216 -13.40 9.47 9.01
CA TYR A 216 -13.12 10.90 9.17
C TYR A 216 -12.20 11.34 8.02
N GLN A 217 -12.66 12.27 7.21
CA GLN A 217 -11.89 12.85 6.12
C GLN A 217 -11.29 14.18 6.58
N LEU A 218 -9.99 14.29 6.46
CA LEU A 218 -9.21 15.47 6.85
C LEU A 218 -9.06 16.38 5.62
N ASP A 219 -9.37 17.66 5.81
CA ASP A 219 -9.12 18.68 4.81
C ASP A 219 -7.60 18.88 4.64
N ASP A 220 -7.07 18.62 3.45
CA ASP A 220 -5.63 18.72 3.13
C ASP A 220 -5.29 19.92 2.23
N GLY A 221 -6.23 20.83 2.02
CA GLY A 221 -6.01 22.01 1.17
C GLY A 221 -4.79 22.85 1.57
N LEU A 222 -4.38 22.78 2.84
CA LEU A 222 -3.17 23.41 3.38
C LEU A 222 -2.03 22.43 3.64
N GLY A 223 -2.20 21.13 3.33
CA GLY A 223 -1.19 20.10 3.53
C GLY A 223 -1.01 19.60 4.96
N GLY A 224 -2.00 19.83 5.83
CA GLY A 224 -1.96 19.47 7.25
C GLY A 224 -2.40 18.05 7.60
N ALA A 225 -2.98 17.31 6.65
CA ALA A 225 -3.52 15.99 6.90
C ALA A 225 -2.46 15.02 7.42
N ASP A 226 -1.23 15.05 6.92
CA ASP A 226 -0.13 14.21 7.41
C ASP A 226 0.11 14.37 8.93
N ALA A 227 0.19 15.61 9.42
CA ALA A 227 0.39 15.86 10.85
C ALA A 227 -0.79 15.33 11.68
N ALA A 228 -2.01 15.53 11.21
CA ALA A 228 -3.22 15.03 11.85
C ALA A 228 -3.27 13.49 11.87
N LEU A 229 -2.91 12.84 10.77
CA LEU A 229 -2.87 11.39 10.66
C LEU A 229 -1.80 10.77 11.56
N LYS A 230 -0.61 11.35 11.64
CA LYS A 230 0.44 10.91 12.58
C LYS A 230 -0.02 11.01 14.03
N ILE A 231 -0.62 12.14 14.41
CA ILE A 231 -1.20 12.32 15.75
C ILE A 231 -2.32 11.31 16.00
N ALA A 232 -3.18 11.05 15.02
CA ALA A 232 -4.26 10.06 15.17
C ALA A 232 -3.72 8.64 15.39
N ALA A 233 -2.68 8.25 14.67
CA ALA A 233 -2.01 6.96 14.84
C ALA A 233 -1.39 6.84 16.25
N GLU A 234 -0.57 7.81 16.66
CA GLU A 234 0.06 7.86 17.99
C GLU A 234 -0.97 7.75 19.13
N GLU A 235 -2.05 8.53 19.04
CA GLU A 235 -3.09 8.53 20.07
C GLU A 235 -3.89 7.22 20.10
N ALA A 236 -4.17 6.62 18.94
CA ALA A 236 -4.84 5.34 18.84
C ALA A 236 -3.99 4.21 19.44
N GLU A 237 -2.70 4.15 19.08
CA GLU A 237 -1.74 3.19 19.63
C GLU A 237 -1.55 3.35 21.14
N ALA A 238 -1.46 4.60 21.63
CA ALA A 238 -1.40 4.89 23.05
C ALA A 238 -2.65 4.44 23.80
N MET A 239 -3.79 4.30 23.12
CA MET A 239 -5.04 3.75 23.67
C MET A 239 -5.16 2.24 23.48
N GLY A 240 -4.13 1.56 22.94
CA GLY A 240 -4.07 0.11 22.74
C GLY A 240 -4.69 -0.38 21.43
N ALA A 241 -4.93 0.51 20.45
CA ALA A 241 -5.44 0.10 19.15
C ALA A 241 -4.33 -0.48 18.26
N ALA A 242 -4.66 -1.52 17.49
CA ALA A 242 -3.88 -1.91 16.33
C ALA A 242 -4.27 -1.04 15.15
N VAL A 243 -3.29 -0.35 14.56
CA VAL A 243 -3.49 0.57 13.44
C VAL A 243 -2.91 0.02 12.14
N ILE A 244 -3.54 0.37 11.02
CA ILE A 244 -3.00 0.24 9.68
C ILE A 244 -2.61 1.64 9.22
N ILE A 245 -1.35 1.83 8.89
CA ILE A 245 -0.82 3.09 8.36
C ILE A 245 -0.79 2.99 6.83
N CYS A 246 -1.52 3.89 6.18
CA CYS A 246 -1.45 4.04 4.74
C CYS A 246 -0.55 5.23 4.41
N ARG A 247 0.53 4.96 3.68
CA ARG A 247 1.52 5.97 3.33
C ARG A 247 1.14 6.71 2.06
N CYS A 248 1.59 7.96 1.92
CA CYS A 248 1.45 8.73 0.69
C CYS A 248 2.43 8.18 -0.37
N PRO A 249 1.99 7.80 -1.58
CA PRO A 249 2.89 7.25 -2.59
C PRO A 249 3.93 8.26 -3.06
N ALA A 250 3.58 9.54 -3.21
CA ALA A 250 4.51 10.58 -3.65
C ALA A 250 5.66 10.81 -2.65
N ALA A 251 5.37 10.71 -1.35
CA ALA A 251 6.32 10.95 -0.25
C ALA A 251 6.01 9.97 0.91
N PRO A 252 6.61 8.77 0.89
CA PRO A 252 6.25 7.69 1.82
C PRO A 252 6.54 7.96 3.30
N GLU A 253 7.27 9.00 3.62
CA GLU A 253 7.43 9.50 4.99
C GLU A 253 6.15 10.16 5.54
N ARG A 254 5.19 10.50 4.66
CA ARG A 254 3.89 11.06 5.02
C ARG A 254 2.82 9.97 5.10
N TYR A 255 1.84 10.22 5.96
CA TYR A 255 0.64 9.39 6.07
C TYR A 255 -0.47 9.96 5.18
N ASP A 256 -1.22 9.06 4.58
CA ASP A 256 -2.33 9.35 3.68
C ASP A 256 -3.67 8.86 4.25
N ALA A 257 -3.61 7.77 5.03
CA ALA A 257 -4.71 7.32 5.87
C ALA A 257 -4.20 6.55 7.10
N VAL A 258 -5.04 6.51 8.14
CA VAL A 258 -4.86 5.68 9.34
C VAL A 258 -6.17 4.94 9.59
N LEU A 259 -6.12 3.61 9.54
CA LEU A 259 -7.29 2.78 9.73
C LEU A 259 -7.15 1.97 11.02
N ILE A 260 -8.24 1.87 11.77
CA ILE A 260 -8.34 1.18 13.06
C ILE A 260 -9.47 0.15 12.93
N PRO A 261 -9.23 -1.00 12.26
CA PRO A 261 -10.29 -1.96 11.97
C PRO A 261 -11.01 -2.46 13.23
N GLY A 262 -10.26 -2.73 14.30
CA GLY A 262 -10.83 -3.15 15.59
C GLY A 262 -11.77 -2.14 16.23
N TRP A 263 -11.69 -0.85 15.87
CA TRP A 263 -12.62 0.19 16.31
C TRP A 263 -13.59 0.60 15.21
N SER A 264 -13.50 -0.03 14.05
CA SER A 264 -14.29 0.30 12.85
C SER A 264 -14.23 1.78 12.49
N ALA A 265 -13.09 2.44 12.77
CA ALA A 265 -12.85 3.87 12.57
C ALA A 265 -11.60 4.09 11.70
N GLY A 266 -11.67 5.08 10.81
CA GLY A 266 -10.54 5.45 9.95
C GLY A 266 -10.45 6.95 9.74
N PHE A 267 -9.25 7.44 9.51
CA PHE A 267 -8.94 8.81 9.17
C PHE A 267 -8.22 8.81 7.82
N VAL A 268 -8.68 9.61 6.88
CA VAL A 268 -8.14 9.65 5.51
C VAL A 268 -7.93 11.09 5.06
N SER A 269 -7.00 11.33 4.13
CA SER A 269 -6.86 12.61 3.45
C SER A 269 -8.06 12.89 2.53
N ASP A 270 -8.23 14.11 2.08
CA ASP A 270 -9.38 14.55 1.25
C ASP A 270 -9.40 13.89 -0.14
N GLY A 271 -8.25 13.48 -0.67
CA GLY A 271 -8.14 12.78 -1.95
C GLY A 271 -8.97 11.48 -2.04
N TYR A 272 -9.30 10.85 -0.91
CA TYR A 272 -10.13 9.63 -0.91
C TYR A 272 -11.59 9.87 -1.31
N GLY A 273 -12.13 11.07 -1.11
CA GLY A 273 -13.46 11.44 -1.58
C GLY A 273 -14.57 10.48 -1.15
N ILE A 274 -14.56 10.03 0.12
CA ILE A 274 -15.47 8.99 0.61
C ILE A 274 -16.87 9.58 0.91
N PRO A 275 -17.93 9.15 0.21
CA PRO A 275 -19.28 9.61 0.49
C PRO A 275 -19.71 9.27 1.92
N GLY A 276 -20.28 10.25 2.64
CA GLY A 276 -20.74 10.08 4.01
C GLY A 276 -19.64 10.13 5.07
N ALA A 277 -18.40 10.38 4.70
CA ALA A 277 -17.32 10.64 5.65
C ALA A 277 -17.60 11.89 6.49
N ARG A 278 -17.14 11.89 7.74
CA ARG A 278 -17.21 13.06 8.62
C ARG A 278 -16.00 13.96 8.37
N HIS A 279 -16.24 15.21 7.98
CA HIS A 279 -15.16 16.14 7.68
C HIS A 279 -14.54 16.75 8.95
N ILE A 280 -13.22 16.78 8.99
CA ILE A 280 -12.41 17.48 10.00
C ILE A 280 -11.66 18.59 9.28
N ARG A 281 -12.04 19.84 9.57
CA ARG A 281 -11.41 21.06 9.07
C ARG A 281 -10.50 21.66 10.13
#